data_051a73967b0707c6bda4cf015b49cff7
#
_entry.id   051a73967b0707c6bda4cf015b49cff7
#
_cell.length_a   1.000
_cell.length_b   1.000
_cell.length_c   1.000
_cell.angle_alpha   90.00
_cell.angle_beta   90.00
_cell.angle_gamma   90.00
#
_symmetry.space_group_name_H-M   'P 1'
#
loop_
_entity.id
_entity.type
_entity.pdbx_description
1 polymer ?
#
loop_
_entity_poly.entity_id
_entity_poly.type
_entity_poly.pdbx_seq_one_letter_code
_entity_poly.pdbx_strand_id
1 'polypeptide(L)'
;MKRVLAALSFIIGFLAFSPAGAQGLYTREYHDKALVKKAQRWMKKGEWRLGFEKADAHPSVNAVEFYRQYQKNPGQWKAMFRWLQQTDLTTIEKGRHPIPGTTLVASVEDSENGPLEKRQSESHFHHIDFQWVVRGVERFGIIDHLTSKPNCAWRDDVVHYDYIREKARFMDSRPQEFFIFFPGDWHIAKVANDTSDQHIRVIVVKVNYIGD
;
A
#
# COMPACT_ATOMS: atom_id res chain seq x y z
N MET A 1 71.10 -0.41 3.20
CA MET A 1 69.81 -0.02 3.83
C MET A 1 68.78 0.18 2.72
N LYS A 2 67.95 -0.82 2.46
CA LYS A 2 66.86 -0.75 1.44
C LYS A 2 65.58 -0.44 2.16
N ARG A 3 64.96 0.71 1.87
CA ARG A 3 63.62 1.09 2.38
C ARG A 3 62.58 0.42 1.51
N VAL A 4 61.77 -0.43 2.13
CA VAL A 4 60.57 -1.00 1.51
C VAL A 4 59.41 -0.01 1.74
N LEU A 5 58.89 0.58 0.68
CA LEU A 5 57.63 1.33 0.72
C LEU A 5 56.49 0.31 0.64
N ALA A 6 55.72 0.23 1.69
CA ALA A 6 54.43 -0.47 1.67
C ALA A 6 53.37 0.44 1.03
N ALA A 7 52.86 0.06 -0.10
CA ALA A 7 51.71 0.71 -0.73
C ALA A 7 50.44 0.23 -0.04
N LEU A 8 49.76 1.11 0.68
CA LEU A 8 48.40 0.89 1.19
C LEU A 8 47.44 1.08 0.02
N SER A 9 46.91 -0.01 -0.51
CA SER A 9 45.78 0.03 -1.48
C SER A 9 44.51 0.30 -0.70
N PHE A 10 43.98 1.51 -0.78
CA PHE A 10 42.60 1.82 -0.36
C PHE A 10 41.64 1.20 -1.38
N ILE A 11 41.00 0.10 -1.01
CA ILE A 11 39.85 -0.40 -1.74
C ILE A 11 38.66 0.50 -1.36
N ILE A 12 38.38 1.48 -2.21
CA ILE A 12 37.11 2.22 -2.17
C ILE A 12 36.04 1.26 -2.65
N GLY A 13 35.37 0.62 -1.70
CA GLY A 13 34.15 -0.12 -1.98
C GLY A 13 33.10 0.84 -2.51
N PHE A 14 32.88 0.85 -3.81
CA PHE A 14 31.69 1.41 -4.40
C PHE A 14 30.50 0.58 -3.88
N LEU A 15 29.86 1.07 -2.81
CA LEU A 15 28.49 0.69 -2.52
C LEU A 15 27.66 1.14 -3.74
N ALA A 16 27.42 0.21 -4.65
CA ALA A 16 26.40 0.39 -5.67
C ALA A 16 25.08 0.63 -4.91
N PHE A 17 24.69 1.88 -4.81
CA PHE A 17 23.30 2.22 -4.55
C PHE A 17 22.50 1.67 -5.73
N SER A 18 22.01 0.44 -5.60
CA SER A 18 20.86 0.03 -6.36
C SER A 18 19.79 1.06 -6.03
N PRO A 19 19.16 1.72 -7.03
CA PRO A 19 17.94 2.44 -6.76
C PRO A 19 17.04 1.39 -6.10
N ALA A 20 16.73 1.57 -4.84
CA ALA A 20 15.69 0.81 -4.17
C ALA A 20 14.41 1.16 -4.92
N GLY A 21 14.21 0.46 -6.03
CA GLY A 21 12.92 0.38 -6.68
C GLY A 21 11.99 0.00 -5.55
N ALA A 22 10.90 0.72 -5.39
CA ALA A 22 9.93 0.62 -4.36
C ALA A 22 9.60 -0.84 -4.02
N GLN A 23 10.49 -1.50 -3.30
CA GLN A 23 10.14 -2.64 -2.50
C GLN A 23 9.27 -2.04 -1.42
N GLY A 24 8.02 -2.43 -1.44
CA GLY A 24 7.05 -1.99 -0.47
C GLY A 24 7.67 -2.01 0.92
N LEU A 25 7.25 -1.14 1.76
CA LEU A 25 7.67 -0.91 3.15
C LEU A 25 7.47 -2.13 4.06
N TYR A 26 7.50 -3.32 3.51
CA TYR A 26 6.99 -4.55 4.06
C TYR A 26 8.06 -5.35 4.75
N THR A 27 7.70 -5.86 5.88
CA THR A 27 8.47 -6.83 6.63
C THR A 27 8.57 -8.20 5.96
N ARG A 28 7.70 -8.51 4.98
CA ARG A 28 7.78 -9.79 4.27
C ARG A 28 8.73 -9.66 3.08
N GLU A 29 9.98 -10.04 3.28
CA GLU A 29 10.93 -10.20 2.19
C GLU A 29 10.63 -11.48 1.40
N TYR A 30 10.65 -11.35 0.08
CA TYR A 30 10.53 -12.49 -0.81
C TYR A 30 11.89 -12.85 -1.37
N HIS A 31 12.42 -13.99 -0.94
CA HIS A 31 13.74 -14.47 -1.37
C HIS A 31 13.71 -15.17 -2.73
N ASP A 32 12.54 -15.59 -3.20
CA ASP A 32 12.39 -16.17 -4.56
C ASP A 32 12.47 -15.08 -5.62
N LYS A 33 13.67 -14.91 -6.18
CA LYS A 33 13.96 -13.94 -7.24
C LYS A 33 13.13 -14.18 -8.51
N ALA A 34 12.77 -15.43 -8.80
CA ALA A 34 11.96 -15.76 -9.97
C ALA A 34 10.52 -15.29 -9.79
N LEU A 35 9.96 -15.51 -8.61
CA LEU A 35 8.63 -15.00 -8.23
C LEU A 35 8.59 -13.48 -8.25
N VAL A 36 9.58 -12.82 -7.65
CA VAL A 36 9.68 -11.34 -7.64
C VAL A 36 9.69 -10.81 -9.08
N LYS A 37 10.54 -11.35 -9.94
CA LYS A 37 10.63 -10.94 -11.34
C LYS A 37 9.34 -11.21 -12.12
N LYS A 38 8.64 -12.31 -11.82
CA LYS A 38 7.35 -12.65 -12.43
C LYS A 38 6.28 -11.66 -12.02
N ALA A 39 6.16 -11.36 -10.73
CA ALA A 39 5.20 -10.41 -10.19
C ALA A 39 5.42 -8.99 -10.73
N GLN A 40 6.66 -8.51 -10.77
CA GLN A 40 7.01 -7.20 -11.34
C GLN A 40 6.64 -7.10 -12.82
N ARG A 41 6.89 -8.16 -13.62
CA ARG A 41 6.48 -8.18 -15.03
C ARG A 41 4.96 -8.15 -15.18
N TRP A 42 4.24 -8.92 -14.37
CA TRP A 42 2.79 -8.95 -14.36
C TRP A 42 2.20 -7.57 -14.00
N MET A 43 2.74 -6.92 -12.96
CA MET A 43 2.37 -5.54 -12.60
C MET A 43 2.59 -4.57 -13.76
N LYS A 44 3.79 -4.59 -14.37
CA LYS A 44 4.15 -3.71 -15.49
C LYS A 44 3.27 -3.93 -16.72
N LYS A 45 2.86 -5.16 -17.01
CA LYS A 45 1.96 -5.48 -18.12
C LYS A 45 0.53 -5.06 -17.89
N GLY A 46 0.16 -4.76 -16.62
CA GLY A 46 -1.21 -4.40 -16.27
C GLY A 46 -2.22 -5.53 -16.44
N GLU A 47 -1.79 -6.79 -16.38
CA GLU A 47 -2.67 -7.96 -16.55
C GLU A 47 -3.80 -8.03 -15.51
N TRP A 48 -3.64 -7.34 -14.38
CA TRP A 48 -4.62 -7.21 -13.32
C TRP A 48 -5.75 -6.20 -13.63
N ARG A 49 -5.52 -5.28 -14.57
CA ARG A 49 -6.40 -4.12 -14.80
C ARG A 49 -7.77 -4.47 -15.37
N LEU A 50 -7.83 -5.40 -16.30
CA LEU A 50 -9.06 -5.78 -16.99
C LEU A 50 -9.85 -4.59 -17.56
N GLY A 51 -9.15 -3.64 -18.15
CA GLY A 51 -9.72 -2.40 -18.66
C GLY A 51 -9.88 -1.28 -17.63
N PHE A 52 -9.42 -1.47 -16.38
CA PHE A 52 -9.35 -0.38 -15.41
C PHE A 52 -8.19 0.57 -15.75
N GLU A 53 -8.51 1.79 -16.12
CA GLU A 53 -7.54 2.78 -16.59
C GLU A 53 -7.59 4.11 -15.81
N LYS A 54 -8.43 4.18 -14.78
CA LYS A 54 -8.64 5.44 -14.04
C LYS A 54 -7.48 5.78 -13.10
N ALA A 55 -6.70 4.79 -12.64
CA ALA A 55 -5.56 4.99 -11.77
C ALA A 55 -4.53 3.87 -11.91
N ASP A 56 -3.29 4.15 -11.52
CA ASP A 56 -2.20 3.21 -11.41
C ASP A 56 -2.01 2.72 -9.97
N ALA A 57 -1.40 1.55 -9.81
CA ALA A 57 -0.95 1.14 -8.48
C ALA A 57 0.23 2.02 -8.06
N HIS A 58 0.17 2.60 -6.86
CA HIS A 58 1.29 3.35 -6.31
C HIS A 58 2.55 2.47 -6.24
N PRO A 59 3.77 2.99 -6.49
CA PRO A 59 5.01 2.20 -6.48
C PRO A 59 5.29 1.45 -5.18
N SER A 60 4.68 1.85 -4.06
CA SER A 60 4.79 1.15 -2.78
C SER A 60 3.97 -0.13 -2.70
N VAL A 61 3.03 -0.38 -3.61
CA VAL A 61 2.22 -1.61 -3.60
C VAL A 61 3.12 -2.83 -3.76
N ASN A 62 3.01 -3.79 -2.84
CA ASN A 62 3.77 -5.03 -2.90
C ASN A 62 3.34 -5.89 -4.09
N ALA A 63 4.09 -5.82 -5.17
CA ALA A 63 3.80 -6.52 -6.42
C ALA A 63 3.70 -8.06 -6.24
N VAL A 64 4.52 -8.63 -5.35
CA VAL A 64 4.54 -10.09 -5.11
C VAL A 64 3.29 -10.51 -4.38
N GLU A 65 2.92 -9.78 -3.31
CA GLU A 65 1.72 -10.09 -2.55
C GLU A 65 0.47 -9.87 -3.40
N PHE A 66 0.41 -8.75 -4.16
CA PHE A 66 -0.70 -8.51 -5.05
C PHE A 66 -0.84 -9.62 -6.11
N TYR A 67 0.26 -10.03 -6.73
CA TYR A 67 0.26 -11.13 -7.68
C TYR A 67 -0.25 -12.43 -7.03
N ARG A 68 0.24 -12.80 -5.84
CA ARG A 68 -0.19 -14.02 -5.13
C ARG A 68 -1.68 -13.98 -4.77
N GLN A 69 -2.15 -12.90 -4.19
CA GLN A 69 -3.54 -12.72 -3.79
C GLN A 69 -4.48 -12.72 -5.00
N TYR A 70 -4.04 -12.08 -6.10
CA TYR A 70 -4.78 -12.13 -7.35
C TYR A 70 -4.89 -13.55 -7.91
N GLN A 71 -3.82 -14.36 -7.87
CA GLN A 71 -3.86 -15.75 -8.35
C GLN A 71 -4.73 -16.64 -7.45
N LYS A 72 -4.74 -16.42 -6.14
CA LYS A 72 -5.55 -17.19 -5.18
C LYS A 72 -7.06 -16.97 -5.38
N ASN A 73 -7.48 -15.75 -5.66
CA ASN A 73 -8.90 -15.42 -5.91
C ASN A 73 -9.04 -14.34 -7.00
N PRO A 74 -8.84 -14.68 -8.27
CA PRO A 74 -8.94 -13.71 -9.35
C PRO A 74 -10.36 -13.15 -9.51
N GLY A 75 -11.38 -13.87 -9.06
CA GLY A 75 -12.78 -13.46 -9.19
C GLY A 75 -13.09 -12.15 -8.49
N GLN A 76 -12.66 -12.02 -7.22
CA GLN A 76 -12.91 -10.81 -6.44
C GLN A 76 -12.19 -9.57 -7.02
N TRP A 77 -10.94 -9.72 -7.44
CA TRP A 77 -10.17 -8.63 -8.04
C TRP A 77 -10.78 -8.16 -9.36
N LYS A 78 -11.17 -9.13 -10.22
CA LYS A 78 -11.83 -8.83 -11.50
C LYS A 78 -13.14 -8.09 -11.31
N ALA A 79 -13.97 -8.52 -10.37
CA ALA A 79 -15.22 -7.85 -10.08
C ALA A 79 -15.01 -6.45 -9.53
N MET A 80 -14.05 -6.28 -8.61
CA MET A 80 -13.69 -4.98 -8.04
C MET A 80 -13.21 -4.00 -9.11
N PHE A 81 -12.22 -4.36 -9.92
CA PHE A 81 -11.68 -3.46 -10.96
C PHE A 81 -12.74 -3.12 -12.02
N ARG A 82 -13.61 -4.07 -12.38
CA ARG A 82 -14.72 -3.79 -13.29
C ARG A 82 -15.70 -2.79 -12.68
N TRP A 83 -16.07 -2.97 -11.42
CA TRP A 83 -16.97 -2.05 -10.73
C TRP A 83 -16.37 -0.65 -10.63
N LEU A 84 -15.09 -0.54 -10.22
CA LEU A 84 -14.36 0.72 -10.15
C LEU A 84 -14.31 1.43 -11.53
N GLN A 85 -14.15 0.68 -12.61
CA GLN A 85 -14.13 1.24 -13.97
C GLN A 85 -15.48 1.77 -14.41
N GLN A 86 -16.54 1.03 -14.13
CA GLN A 86 -17.89 1.31 -14.62
C GLN A 86 -18.65 2.35 -13.78
N THR A 87 -18.22 2.59 -12.54
CA THR A 87 -18.89 3.49 -11.61
C THR A 87 -18.30 4.89 -11.70
N ASP A 88 -19.16 5.92 -11.74
CA ASP A 88 -18.71 7.30 -11.53
C ASP A 88 -18.48 7.54 -10.03
N LEU A 89 -17.25 7.34 -9.58
CA LEU A 89 -16.85 7.42 -8.18
C LEU A 89 -16.76 8.86 -7.66
N THR A 90 -16.81 9.85 -8.56
CA THR A 90 -16.78 11.27 -8.18
C THR A 90 -18.15 11.77 -7.75
N THR A 91 -19.22 11.14 -8.24
CA THR A 91 -20.61 11.56 -8.03
C THR A 91 -21.48 10.55 -7.31
N ILE A 92 -21.09 9.25 -7.27
CA ILE A 92 -21.84 8.23 -6.55
C ILE A 92 -22.09 8.66 -5.08
N GLU A 93 -23.24 8.34 -4.52
CA GLU A 93 -23.54 8.65 -3.14
C GLU A 93 -22.50 8.07 -2.18
N LYS A 94 -22.18 8.81 -1.11
CA LYS A 94 -21.37 8.28 -0.02
C LYS A 94 -22.09 7.14 0.70
N GLY A 95 -21.33 6.17 1.17
CA GLY A 95 -21.88 5.01 1.86
C GLY A 95 -21.27 3.70 1.38
N ARG A 96 -21.97 2.62 1.65
CA ARG A 96 -21.53 1.26 1.38
C ARG A 96 -22.19 0.71 0.11
N HIS A 97 -21.37 0.31 -0.84
CA HIS A 97 -21.81 -0.20 -2.14
C HIS A 97 -21.34 -1.66 -2.33
N PRO A 98 -22.25 -2.64 -2.28
CA PRO A 98 -21.90 -4.03 -2.60
C PRO A 98 -21.38 -4.15 -4.03
N ILE A 99 -20.27 -4.87 -4.20
CA ILE A 99 -19.71 -5.15 -5.53
C ILE A 99 -20.39 -6.41 -6.10
N PRO A 100 -21.13 -6.31 -7.20
CA PRO A 100 -21.91 -7.42 -7.75
C PRO A 100 -21.09 -8.69 -8.00
N GLY A 101 -21.66 -9.85 -7.62
CA GLY A 101 -21.02 -11.16 -7.79
C GLY A 101 -19.90 -11.48 -6.79
N THR A 102 -19.78 -10.69 -5.72
CA THR A 102 -18.79 -10.90 -4.66
C THR A 102 -19.40 -10.63 -3.28
N THR A 103 -18.60 -10.89 -2.23
CA THR A 103 -18.90 -10.45 -0.86
C THR A 103 -18.27 -9.07 -0.55
N LEU A 104 -17.58 -8.47 -1.52
CA LEU A 104 -16.88 -7.22 -1.33
C LEU A 104 -17.86 -6.04 -1.24
N VAL A 105 -17.46 -5.06 -0.43
CA VAL A 105 -18.20 -3.81 -0.29
C VAL A 105 -17.20 -2.66 -0.45
N ALA A 106 -17.54 -1.74 -1.34
CA ALA A 106 -16.83 -0.47 -1.47
C ALA A 106 -17.46 0.56 -0.51
N SER A 107 -16.64 1.15 0.34
CA SER A 107 -17.01 2.32 1.14
C SER A 107 -16.61 3.59 0.39
N VAL A 108 -17.57 4.47 0.13
CA VAL A 108 -17.36 5.78 -0.48
C VAL A 108 -17.51 6.84 0.58
N GLU A 109 -16.46 7.62 0.81
CA GLU A 109 -16.41 8.57 1.90
C GLU A 109 -15.98 9.96 1.41
N ASP A 110 -16.73 10.98 1.79
CA ASP A 110 -16.23 12.36 1.84
C ASP A 110 -15.66 12.56 3.25
N SER A 111 -14.38 12.87 3.35
CA SER A 111 -13.63 12.91 4.59
C SER A 111 -12.63 14.07 4.58
N GLU A 112 -11.83 14.18 5.62
CA GLU A 112 -10.80 15.18 5.77
C GLU A 112 -9.53 14.55 6.35
N ASN A 113 -8.37 14.91 5.83
CA ASN A 113 -7.10 14.60 6.50
C ASN A 113 -7.00 15.37 7.80
N GLY A 114 -6.34 14.81 8.77
CA GLY A 114 -6.19 15.43 10.07
C GLY A 114 -4.81 15.28 10.68
N PRO A 115 -4.55 16.02 11.76
CA PRO A 115 -3.28 15.97 12.46
C PRO A 115 -2.89 14.54 12.83
N LEU A 116 -1.60 14.19 12.66
CA LEU A 116 -1.10 12.83 12.86
C LEU A 116 -1.42 12.29 14.27
N GLU A 117 -1.35 13.13 15.27
CA GLU A 117 -1.63 12.77 16.69
C GLU A 117 -3.11 12.40 16.96
N LYS A 118 -3.99 12.69 16.00
CA LYS A 118 -5.41 12.30 16.03
C LYS A 118 -5.71 11.10 15.12
N ARG A 119 -4.69 10.52 14.48
CA ARG A 119 -4.85 9.36 13.61
C ARG A 119 -4.31 8.11 14.29
N GLN A 120 -5.01 7.01 14.10
CA GLN A 120 -4.58 5.70 14.58
C GLN A 120 -3.85 4.98 13.46
N SER A 121 -2.82 4.25 13.83
CA SER A 121 -2.23 3.24 12.96
C SER A 121 -3.05 1.98 13.05
N GLU A 122 -3.10 1.20 11.98
CA GLU A 122 -3.84 -0.05 11.95
C GLU A 122 -3.18 -1.10 11.06
N SER A 123 -3.50 -2.34 11.32
CA SER A 123 -3.35 -3.43 10.38
C SER A 123 -4.56 -4.35 10.42
N HIS A 124 -4.71 -5.16 9.38
CA HIS A 124 -5.79 -6.10 9.23
C HIS A 124 -5.28 -7.54 9.31
N PHE A 125 -6.17 -8.49 9.57
CA PHE A 125 -5.84 -9.90 9.58
C PHE A 125 -6.52 -10.66 8.44
N HIS A 126 -7.79 -10.33 8.19
CA HIS A 126 -8.63 -11.03 7.21
C HIS A 126 -8.83 -10.29 5.91
N HIS A 127 -8.49 -8.99 5.87
CA HIS A 127 -8.73 -8.15 4.72
C HIS A 127 -7.48 -7.46 4.22
N ILE A 128 -7.53 -7.13 2.95
CA ILE A 128 -6.61 -6.25 2.23
C ILE A 128 -7.37 -4.96 2.00
N ASP A 129 -6.76 -3.82 2.30
CA ASP A 129 -7.33 -2.53 1.96
C ASP A 129 -6.90 -2.11 0.57
N PHE A 130 -7.82 -2.10 -0.37
CA PHE A 130 -7.68 -1.30 -1.56
C PHE A 130 -8.20 0.11 -1.25
N GLN A 131 -7.34 1.12 -1.36
CA GLN A 131 -7.69 2.50 -1.02
C GLN A 131 -7.28 3.45 -2.14
N TRP A 132 -8.25 4.25 -2.57
CA TRP A 132 -8.08 5.19 -3.68
C TRP A 132 -8.74 6.52 -3.38
N VAL A 133 -7.94 7.61 -3.36
CA VAL A 133 -8.47 8.96 -3.31
C VAL A 133 -8.87 9.37 -4.73
N VAL A 134 -10.15 9.67 -4.93
CA VAL A 134 -10.68 10.09 -6.24
C VAL A 134 -10.81 11.61 -6.37
N ARG A 135 -10.72 12.33 -5.24
CA ARG A 135 -10.65 13.79 -5.17
C ARG A 135 -9.82 14.22 -3.97
N GLY A 136 -8.97 15.23 -4.14
CA GLY A 136 -8.05 15.73 -3.13
C GLY A 136 -6.73 14.97 -3.11
N VAL A 137 -6.01 15.06 -2.01
CA VAL A 137 -4.74 14.36 -1.76
C VAL A 137 -4.83 13.73 -0.38
N GLU A 138 -4.69 12.43 -0.29
CA GLU A 138 -4.64 11.70 0.98
C GLU A 138 -3.21 11.36 1.34
N ARG A 139 -2.80 11.57 2.59
CA ARG A 139 -1.48 11.15 3.07
C ARG A 139 -1.61 9.91 3.92
N PHE A 140 -0.82 8.88 3.56
CA PHE A 140 -0.63 7.66 4.34
C PHE A 140 0.69 7.69 5.10
N GLY A 141 0.70 7.11 6.30
CA GLY A 141 1.91 6.72 7.00
C GLY A 141 2.07 5.21 6.99
N ILE A 142 3.28 4.71 6.81
CA ILE A 142 3.62 3.31 7.04
C ILE A 142 4.59 3.25 8.22
N ILE A 143 4.24 2.46 9.22
CA ILE A 143 5.01 2.35 10.46
C ILE A 143 5.97 1.17 10.42
N ASP A 144 7.09 1.32 11.11
CA ASP A 144 8.14 0.31 11.21
C ASP A 144 7.75 -0.79 12.22
N HIS A 145 7.72 -2.03 11.78
CA HIS A 145 7.36 -3.18 12.63
C HIS A 145 8.32 -3.41 13.79
N LEU A 146 9.61 -3.16 13.61
CA LEU A 146 10.63 -3.43 14.64
C LEU A 146 10.47 -2.51 15.86
N THR A 147 9.88 -1.35 15.66
CA THR A 147 9.73 -0.31 16.69
C THR A 147 8.29 -0.05 17.08
N SER A 148 7.33 -0.76 16.49
CA SER A 148 5.91 -0.60 16.77
C SER A 148 5.40 -1.76 17.63
N LYS A 149 4.41 -1.46 18.49
CA LYS A 149 3.81 -2.44 19.41
C LYS A 149 2.29 -2.30 19.40
N PRO A 150 1.53 -3.41 19.38
CA PRO A 150 0.08 -3.34 19.57
C PRO A 150 -0.27 -2.59 20.86
N ASN A 151 -1.21 -1.65 20.78
CA ASN A 151 -1.69 -0.85 21.91
C ASN A 151 -3.13 -1.15 22.32
N CYS A 152 -3.75 -2.11 21.65
CA CYS A 152 -5.07 -2.63 21.97
C CYS A 152 -5.14 -4.13 21.68
N ALA A 153 -6.18 -4.79 22.19
CA ALA A 153 -6.49 -6.17 21.79
C ALA A 153 -6.98 -6.20 20.33
N TRP A 154 -6.73 -7.31 19.66
CA TRP A 154 -7.31 -7.58 18.34
C TRP A 154 -8.84 -7.53 18.41
N ARG A 155 -9.44 -6.81 17.49
CA ARG A 155 -10.88 -6.74 17.30
C ARG A 155 -11.17 -7.36 15.94
N ASP A 156 -11.81 -8.51 15.90
CA ASP A 156 -12.17 -9.24 14.67
C ASP A 156 -11.08 -9.22 13.60
N ASP A 157 -10.83 -8.05 12.97
CA ASP A 157 -9.91 -7.86 11.86
C ASP A 157 -8.84 -6.78 12.10
N VAL A 158 -8.93 -5.96 13.14
CA VAL A 158 -8.12 -4.74 13.30
C VAL A 158 -7.33 -4.75 14.60
N VAL A 159 -6.07 -4.30 14.52
CA VAL A 159 -5.26 -3.93 15.68
C VAL A 159 -4.59 -2.58 15.43
N HIS A 160 -4.42 -1.80 16.50
CA HIS A 160 -3.74 -0.51 16.50
C HIS A 160 -2.39 -0.61 17.19
N TYR A 161 -1.49 0.34 16.91
CA TYR A 161 -0.10 0.29 17.37
C TYR A 161 0.36 1.62 17.94
N ASP A 162 1.20 1.56 18.97
CA ASP A 162 2.16 2.63 19.26
C ASP A 162 3.36 2.49 18.34
N TYR A 163 3.85 3.60 17.82
CA TYR A 163 4.95 3.62 16.87
C TYR A 163 5.86 4.84 17.07
N ILE A 164 7.06 4.77 16.53
CA ILE A 164 8.02 5.88 16.53
C ILE A 164 7.82 6.69 15.25
N ARG A 165 7.38 7.96 15.39
CA ARG A 165 7.05 8.84 14.26
C ARG A 165 8.19 8.98 13.25
N GLU A 166 9.41 9.13 13.74
CA GLU A 166 10.63 9.33 12.93
C GLU A 166 10.99 8.07 12.12
N LYS A 167 10.43 6.94 12.48
CA LYS A 167 10.55 5.67 11.76
C LYS A 167 9.43 5.42 10.76
N ALA A 168 8.34 6.18 10.86
CA ALA A 168 7.24 6.09 9.90
C ALA A 168 7.63 6.79 8.58
N ARG A 169 7.15 6.25 7.47
CA ARG A 169 7.28 6.85 6.15
C ARG A 169 5.94 7.35 5.66
N PHE A 170 5.89 8.61 5.21
CA PHE A 170 4.68 9.23 4.73
C PHE A 170 4.68 9.35 3.21
N MET A 171 3.52 9.10 2.58
CA MET A 171 3.34 9.13 1.14
C MET A 171 1.98 9.74 0.81
N ASP A 172 1.93 10.56 -0.24
CA ASP A 172 0.72 11.19 -0.72
C ASP A 172 0.10 10.37 -1.84
N SER A 173 -1.17 10.04 -1.70
CA SER A 173 -2.02 9.45 -2.72
C SER A 173 -2.75 10.55 -3.48
N ARG A 174 -2.80 10.44 -4.78
CA ARG A 174 -3.49 11.35 -5.70
C ARG A 174 -4.48 10.57 -6.57
N PRO A 175 -5.43 11.23 -7.24
CA PRO A 175 -6.44 10.54 -8.06
C PRO A 175 -5.88 9.60 -9.13
N GLN A 176 -4.63 9.79 -9.54
CA GLN A 176 -3.97 8.95 -10.55
C GLN A 176 -3.38 7.66 -9.98
N GLU A 177 -3.40 7.47 -8.65
CA GLU A 177 -2.78 6.33 -7.99
C GLU A 177 -3.67 5.78 -6.88
N PHE A 178 -3.66 4.45 -6.73
CA PHE A 178 -4.29 3.77 -5.60
C PHE A 178 -3.26 3.00 -4.78
N PHE A 179 -3.59 2.73 -3.53
CA PHE A 179 -2.81 1.93 -2.62
C PHE A 179 -3.47 0.57 -2.37
N ILE A 180 -2.66 -0.42 -2.03
CA ILE A 180 -3.12 -1.71 -1.52
C ILE A 180 -2.30 -2.00 -0.27
N PHE A 181 -2.97 -2.14 0.87
CA PHE A 181 -2.37 -2.53 2.14
C PHE A 181 -2.75 -3.98 2.47
N PHE A 182 -1.75 -4.84 2.49
CA PHE A 182 -1.92 -6.23 2.90
C PHE A 182 -1.85 -6.36 4.42
N PRO A 183 -2.25 -7.49 5.03
CA PRO A 183 -2.19 -7.67 6.48
C PRO A 183 -0.84 -7.36 7.14
N GLY A 184 0.26 -7.50 6.39
CA GLY A 184 1.59 -7.10 6.84
C GLY A 184 1.88 -5.60 6.73
N ASP A 185 0.99 -4.78 6.21
CA ASP A 185 1.22 -3.36 5.97
C ASP A 185 0.55 -2.53 7.06
N TRP A 186 1.32 -2.23 8.11
CA TRP A 186 0.84 -1.44 9.23
C TRP A 186 0.86 0.04 8.82
N HIS A 187 -0.31 0.63 8.73
CA HIS A 187 -0.48 1.94 8.10
C HIS A 187 -1.31 2.91 8.93
N ILE A 188 -1.25 4.18 8.54
CA ILE A 188 -2.04 5.27 9.08
C ILE A 188 -2.70 5.96 7.89
N ALA A 189 -4.02 6.12 7.92
CA ALA A 189 -4.75 6.79 6.86
C ALA A 189 -5.13 8.23 7.22
N LYS A 190 -5.41 9.04 6.20
CA LYS A 190 -5.98 10.39 6.30
C LYS A 190 -5.14 11.35 7.16
N VAL A 191 -3.82 11.28 7.03
CA VAL A 191 -2.88 12.19 7.70
C VAL A 191 -2.87 13.53 6.98
N ALA A 192 -2.84 14.64 7.73
CA ALA A 192 -2.68 15.97 7.16
C ALA A 192 -1.41 16.07 6.32
N ASN A 193 -1.51 16.71 5.17
CA ASN A 193 -0.43 16.93 4.22
C ASN A 193 -0.19 18.43 3.98
N ASP A 194 0.70 18.75 3.03
CA ASP A 194 1.12 20.13 2.78
C ASP A 194 0.18 20.90 1.84
N THR A 195 -0.95 20.29 1.43
CA THR A 195 -1.97 20.99 0.63
C THR A 195 -2.82 21.91 1.51
N SER A 196 -3.33 22.99 0.95
CA SER A 196 -4.22 23.92 1.66
C SER A 196 -5.60 23.33 1.92
N ASP A 197 -6.07 22.46 1.02
CA ASP A 197 -7.36 21.76 1.17
C ASP A 197 -7.11 20.32 1.63
N GLN A 198 -7.62 20.00 2.80
CA GLN A 198 -7.51 18.66 3.40
C GLN A 198 -8.74 17.78 3.10
N HIS A 199 -9.76 18.31 2.42
CA HIS A 199 -10.93 17.52 2.05
C HIS A 199 -10.60 16.51 0.96
N ILE A 200 -11.04 15.29 1.17
CA ILE A 200 -10.79 14.16 0.28
C ILE A 200 -12.08 13.38 0.03
N ARG A 201 -12.15 12.77 -1.16
CA ARG A 201 -13.12 11.72 -1.44
C ARG A 201 -12.36 10.43 -1.68
N VAL A 202 -12.65 9.41 -0.87
CA VAL A 202 -11.93 8.14 -0.89
C VAL A 202 -12.85 6.96 -1.13
N ILE A 203 -12.31 5.96 -1.81
CA ILE A 203 -12.93 4.66 -2.01
C ILE A 203 -12.07 3.64 -1.28
N VAL A 204 -12.67 2.94 -0.31
CA VAL A 204 -12.03 1.83 0.40
C VAL A 204 -12.77 0.54 0.07
N VAL A 205 -12.07 -0.46 -0.42
CA VAL A 205 -12.64 -1.80 -0.62
C VAL A 205 -11.88 -2.78 0.26
N LYS A 206 -12.60 -3.44 1.18
CA LYS A 206 -12.06 -4.55 1.97
C LYS A 206 -12.07 -5.81 1.10
N VAL A 207 -10.92 -6.17 0.55
CA VAL A 207 -10.74 -7.37 -0.28
C VAL A 207 -10.36 -8.53 0.64
N ASN A 208 -10.99 -9.70 0.47
CA ASN A 208 -10.69 -10.85 1.34
C ASN A 208 -9.24 -11.31 1.14
N TYR A 209 -8.49 -11.40 2.23
CA TYR A 209 -7.16 -11.98 2.24
C TYR A 209 -7.24 -13.50 2.28
N ILE A 210 -6.53 -14.17 1.40
CA ILE A 210 -6.44 -15.63 1.36
C ILE A 210 -5.10 -16.05 1.96
N GLY A 211 -5.11 -16.57 3.17
CA GLY A 211 -3.93 -17.13 3.84
C GLY A 211 -3.27 -18.24 3.04
N ASP A 212 -2.08 -18.67 3.48
CA ASP A 212 -1.35 -19.82 2.91
C ASP A 212 -1.92 -21.13 3.42
#